data_19becc2d2ed2918b9da673a66ea4c8b6
#
_entry.id   19becc2d2ed2918b9da673a66ea4c8b6
#
_cell.length_a   1.000
_cell.length_b   1.000
_cell.length_c   1.000
_cell.angle_alpha   90.00
_cell.angle_beta   90.00
_cell.angle_gamma   90.00
#
_symmetry.space_group_name_H-M   'P 1'
#
loop_
_entity.id
_entity.type
_entity.pdbx_description
1 polymer ?
#
loop_
_entity_poly.entity_id
_entity_poly.type
_entity_poly.pdbx_seq_one_letter_code
_entity_poly.pdbx_strand_id
1 'polypeptide(L)'
;MLLGMSIPSLYDLPARLLDPQVRDLAWAIVSPPLLDGGTKAQRHPLAASRWLAQPELLADWLLRQDRDPSALHGWLASRSIRRLGLYYERLWQFVLCQVPDVELLAANLPIRQAGHTLGELDLLLRDVEGVHHLELAVKFYLGLDRAEGHRHDHWLGPGSLDRLDLKLAHLRERQLPLAGAEPATALLRELTCQPVHSSFWLGGYLFRPWPSGCAQPADCNPQHLHGRWLRQAQWPELLHSQPATQWQPLARQRWLAPARIDAGQLWTAADFAAWLANAPVATQPRLLVRLEADANAWVEQERLFLVSDDWPNLAH
;
A
#
# COMPACT_ATOMS: atom_id res chain seq x y z
N MET A 1 24.69 -6.41 -0.82
CA MET A 1 24.55 -5.30 0.13
C MET A 1 23.17 -4.69 -0.09
N LEU A 2 22.23 -4.95 0.84
CA LEU A 2 20.78 -4.66 0.70
C LEU A 2 20.41 -3.20 1.09
N LEU A 3 21.21 -2.23 0.71
CA LEU A 3 21.15 -0.83 1.16
C LEU A 3 20.23 0.07 0.32
N GLY A 4 19.17 -0.44 -0.29
CA GLY A 4 18.35 0.40 -1.16
C GLY A 4 16.84 0.22 -1.07
N MET A 5 16.31 -0.51 -0.06
CA MET A 5 14.91 -0.92 -0.09
C MET A 5 13.98 -0.20 0.89
N SER A 6 14.50 0.63 1.79
CA SER A 6 13.66 1.32 2.77
C SER A 6 14.37 2.56 3.34
N ILE A 7 13.59 3.50 3.91
CA ILE A 7 14.07 4.74 4.50
C ILE A 7 13.66 4.77 5.98
N PRO A 8 14.29 3.95 6.86
CA PRO A 8 13.87 3.80 8.25
C PRO A 8 13.83 5.11 9.04
N SER A 9 14.72 6.05 8.73
CA SER A 9 14.79 7.36 9.37
C SER A 9 13.54 8.23 9.13
N LEU A 10 12.69 7.89 8.16
CA LEU A 10 11.48 8.63 7.80
C LEU A 10 10.17 7.86 8.05
N TYR A 11 10.21 6.68 8.65
CA TYR A 11 8.98 5.89 8.85
C TYR A 11 7.89 6.62 9.65
N ASP A 12 8.28 7.50 10.57
CA ASP A 12 7.33 8.30 11.37
C ASP A 12 6.85 9.57 10.68
N LEU A 13 7.47 9.95 9.55
CA LEU A 13 7.13 11.19 8.87
C LEU A 13 5.66 11.26 8.42
N PRO A 14 5.05 10.20 7.83
CA PRO A 14 3.64 10.25 7.43
C PRO A 14 2.69 10.62 8.58
N ALA A 15 2.94 10.17 9.81
CA ALA A 15 2.10 10.48 10.96
C ALA A 15 2.20 11.95 11.40
N ARG A 16 3.28 12.65 11.05
CA ARG A 16 3.56 14.04 11.44
C ARG A 16 3.02 15.08 10.46
N LEU A 17 2.75 14.69 9.22
CA LEU A 17 2.21 15.58 8.18
C LEU A 17 0.72 15.88 8.44
N LEU A 18 0.23 17.00 7.95
CA LEU A 18 -1.14 17.48 8.21
C LEU A 18 -2.09 17.15 7.06
N ASP A 19 -1.69 17.42 5.81
CA ASP A 19 -2.53 17.15 4.65
C ASP A 19 -2.70 15.65 4.41
N PRO A 20 -3.93 15.11 4.31
CA PRO A 20 -4.17 13.68 4.16
C PRO A 20 -3.54 13.06 2.91
N GLN A 21 -3.52 13.77 1.78
CA GLN A 21 -2.97 13.24 0.52
C GLN A 21 -1.43 13.29 0.53
N VAL A 22 -0.84 14.29 1.18
CA VAL A 22 0.62 14.34 1.39
C VAL A 22 1.08 13.25 2.38
N ARG A 23 0.26 12.91 3.37
CA ARG A 23 0.51 11.76 4.26
C ARG A 23 0.50 10.45 3.49
N ASP A 24 -0.49 10.25 2.61
CA ASP A 24 -0.55 9.08 1.75
C ASP A 24 0.63 9.02 0.77
N LEU A 25 1.05 10.17 0.23
CA LEU A 25 2.24 10.28 -0.62
C LEU A 25 3.51 9.89 0.14
N ALA A 26 3.70 10.46 1.34
CA ALA A 26 4.83 10.13 2.19
C ALA A 26 4.83 8.64 2.55
N TRP A 27 3.66 8.10 2.94
CA TRP A 27 3.51 6.68 3.23
C TRP A 27 3.88 5.80 2.04
N ALA A 28 3.42 6.14 0.83
CA ALA A 28 3.76 5.37 -0.38
C ALA A 28 5.27 5.27 -0.60
N ILE A 29 5.99 6.36 -0.31
CA ILE A 29 7.44 6.45 -0.52
C ILE A 29 8.21 5.75 0.60
N VAL A 30 7.90 6.03 1.87
CA VAL A 30 8.76 5.63 2.98
C VAL A 30 8.40 4.28 3.60
N SER A 31 7.17 3.78 3.38
CA SER A 31 6.75 2.52 4.01
C SER A 31 7.59 1.34 3.54
N PRO A 32 7.95 0.44 4.45
CA PRO A 32 8.66 -0.77 4.07
C PRO A 32 7.78 -1.65 3.18
N PRO A 33 8.39 -2.40 2.24
CA PRO A 33 7.64 -3.35 1.42
C PRO A 33 7.15 -4.53 2.25
N LEU A 34 6.15 -5.26 1.76
CA LEU A 34 5.62 -6.45 2.44
C LEU A 34 6.63 -7.61 2.49
N LEU A 35 7.43 -7.77 1.43
CA LEU A 35 8.41 -8.84 1.31
C LEU A 35 9.82 -8.28 1.49
N ASP A 36 10.75 -9.14 1.92
CA ASP A 36 12.15 -8.75 1.98
C ASP A 36 12.82 -8.85 0.60
N GLY A 37 14.00 -8.23 0.47
CA GLY A 37 14.75 -8.16 -0.80
C GLY A 37 15.41 -9.47 -1.24
N GLY A 38 15.12 -10.60 -0.59
CA GLY A 38 15.56 -11.93 -1.04
C GLY A 38 14.94 -12.35 -2.37
N THR A 39 13.81 -11.76 -2.74
CA THR A 39 13.23 -11.87 -4.08
C THR A 39 13.98 -10.93 -5.02
N LYS A 40 14.80 -11.48 -5.91
CA LYS A 40 15.70 -10.75 -6.83
C LYS A 40 15.05 -9.68 -7.72
N ALA A 41 13.72 -9.63 -7.79
CA ALA A 41 12.97 -8.72 -8.65
C ALA A 41 12.37 -7.51 -7.91
N GLN A 42 12.54 -7.36 -6.59
CA GLN A 42 11.98 -6.23 -5.85
C GLN A 42 12.94 -5.04 -5.87
N ARG A 43 12.42 -3.84 -6.21
CA ARG A 43 13.18 -2.60 -6.31
C ARG A 43 12.34 -1.43 -5.84
N HIS A 44 12.88 -0.62 -4.95
CA HIS A 44 12.25 0.65 -4.60
C HIS A 44 12.25 1.60 -5.80
N PRO A 45 11.13 2.29 -6.13
CA PRO A 45 11.09 3.16 -7.30
C PRO A 45 12.13 4.30 -7.30
N LEU A 46 12.61 4.70 -6.11
CA LEU A 46 13.65 5.72 -5.94
C LEU A 46 15.05 5.14 -5.64
N ALA A 47 15.30 3.85 -5.88
CA ALA A 47 16.51 3.16 -5.42
C ALA A 47 17.81 3.88 -5.78
N ALA A 48 17.91 4.46 -6.98
CA ALA A 48 19.10 5.15 -7.45
C ALA A 48 19.01 6.69 -7.39
N SER A 49 18.02 7.23 -6.67
CA SER A 49 17.86 8.68 -6.51
C SER A 49 18.67 9.24 -5.34
N ARG A 50 19.01 10.51 -5.42
CA ARG A 50 19.62 11.23 -4.29
C ARG A 50 18.71 11.26 -3.06
N TRP A 51 17.40 11.19 -3.22
CA TRP A 51 16.48 11.20 -2.09
C TRP A 51 16.61 9.94 -1.22
N LEU A 52 16.98 8.80 -1.80
CA LEU A 52 17.24 7.60 -1.01
C LEU A 52 18.62 7.65 -0.34
N ALA A 53 19.61 8.27 -1.03
CA ALA A 53 20.95 8.45 -0.49
C ALA A 53 21.02 9.53 0.59
N GLN A 54 20.14 10.54 0.54
CA GLN A 54 20.07 11.69 1.44
C GLN A 54 18.60 11.90 1.85
N PRO A 55 18.10 11.12 2.83
CA PRO A 55 16.68 11.13 3.22
C PRO A 55 16.15 12.49 3.69
N GLU A 56 17.02 13.36 4.20
CA GLU A 56 16.69 14.72 4.58
C GLU A 56 16.17 15.56 3.40
N LEU A 57 16.66 15.35 2.19
CA LEU A 57 16.15 16.05 1.00
C LEU A 57 14.72 15.65 0.67
N LEU A 58 14.39 14.35 0.84
CA LEU A 58 13.03 13.85 0.70
C LEU A 58 12.12 14.41 1.80
N ALA A 59 12.59 14.41 3.06
CA ALA A 59 11.83 14.96 4.18
C ALA A 59 11.49 16.43 3.96
N ASP A 60 12.47 17.23 3.55
CA ASP A 60 12.28 18.65 3.25
C ASP A 60 11.30 18.87 2.09
N TRP A 61 11.35 18.01 1.06
CA TRP A 61 10.41 18.09 -0.05
C TRP A 61 8.98 17.74 0.41
N LEU A 62 8.79 16.68 1.20
CA LEU A 62 7.49 16.29 1.74
C LEU A 62 6.91 17.38 2.67
N LEU A 63 7.73 18.00 3.51
CA LEU A 63 7.32 19.13 4.35
C LEU A 63 6.91 20.36 3.54
N ARG A 64 7.53 20.61 2.38
CA ARG A 64 7.08 21.67 1.46
C ARG A 64 5.74 21.31 0.82
N GLN A 65 5.54 20.06 0.40
CA GLN A 65 4.24 19.59 -0.11
C GLN A 65 3.13 19.71 0.94
N ASP A 66 3.43 19.44 2.21
CA ASP A 66 2.46 19.55 3.32
C ASP A 66 2.06 20.99 3.61
N ARG A 67 2.97 21.96 3.42
CA ARG A 67 2.65 23.41 3.55
C ARG A 67 1.83 23.93 2.38
N ASP A 68 2.08 23.42 1.18
CA ASP A 68 1.34 23.75 -0.04
C ASP A 68 1.05 22.49 -0.85
N PRO A 69 -0.06 21.81 -0.58
CA PRO A 69 -0.43 20.58 -1.27
C PRO A 69 -1.12 20.81 -2.63
N SER A 70 -1.26 22.04 -3.10
CA SER A 70 -2.04 22.40 -4.28
C SER A 70 -1.63 21.66 -5.55
N ALA A 71 -0.32 21.44 -5.77
CA ALA A 71 0.20 20.71 -6.91
C ALA A 71 -0.22 19.23 -6.86
N LEU A 72 -0.12 18.58 -5.71
CA LEU A 72 -0.55 17.18 -5.52
C LEU A 72 -2.08 17.05 -5.67
N HIS A 73 -2.83 17.97 -5.05
CA HIS A 73 -4.29 17.98 -5.15
C HIS A 73 -4.75 18.15 -6.62
N GLY A 74 -4.16 19.09 -7.36
CA GLY A 74 -4.44 19.28 -8.79
C GLY A 74 -4.09 18.04 -9.62
N TRP A 75 -2.95 17.40 -9.34
CA TRP A 75 -2.56 16.16 -10.01
C TRP A 75 -3.54 15.02 -9.77
N LEU A 76 -3.95 14.79 -8.54
CA LEU A 76 -4.88 13.73 -8.18
C LEU A 76 -6.30 14.00 -8.71
N ALA A 77 -6.75 15.25 -8.69
CA ALA A 77 -8.05 15.65 -9.21
C ALA A 77 -8.16 15.58 -10.74
N SER A 78 -7.04 15.55 -11.46
CA SER A 78 -7.02 15.53 -12.94
C SER A 78 -7.63 14.25 -13.56
N ARG A 79 -7.82 13.18 -12.76
CA ARG A 79 -8.45 11.91 -13.18
C ARG A 79 -9.36 11.39 -12.08
N SER A 80 -10.49 10.77 -12.45
CA SER A 80 -11.36 10.09 -11.51
C SER A 80 -10.73 8.79 -11.03
N ILE A 81 -10.36 8.73 -9.74
CA ILE A 81 -9.69 7.59 -9.13
C ILE A 81 -10.63 6.94 -8.11
N ARG A 82 -11.13 5.74 -8.42
CA ARG A 82 -12.05 4.99 -7.55
C ARG A 82 -11.38 3.80 -6.84
N ARG A 83 -10.27 3.30 -7.38
CA ARG A 83 -9.56 2.13 -6.85
C ARG A 83 -8.30 2.56 -6.11
N LEU A 84 -8.07 2.00 -4.94
CA LEU A 84 -6.89 2.33 -4.12
C LEU A 84 -5.57 2.01 -4.83
N GLY A 85 -5.50 0.96 -5.64
CA GLY A 85 -4.32 0.65 -6.46
C GLY A 85 -3.99 1.78 -7.43
N LEU A 86 -4.98 2.25 -8.21
CA LEU A 86 -4.79 3.38 -9.12
C LEU A 86 -4.41 4.68 -8.39
N TYR A 87 -4.93 4.89 -7.17
CA TYR A 87 -4.53 6.02 -6.33
C TYR A 87 -3.05 5.91 -5.94
N TYR A 88 -2.62 4.73 -5.51
CA TYR A 88 -1.23 4.44 -5.17
C TYR A 88 -0.27 4.64 -6.35
N GLU A 89 -0.63 4.16 -7.54
CA GLU A 89 0.13 4.41 -8.77
C GLU A 89 0.23 5.90 -9.10
N ARG A 90 -0.86 6.67 -8.92
CA ARG A 90 -0.87 8.12 -9.17
C ARG A 90 0.04 8.88 -8.20
N LEU A 91 0.13 8.45 -6.94
CA LEU A 91 1.08 9.01 -5.98
C LEU A 91 2.52 8.78 -6.45
N TRP A 92 2.84 7.57 -6.90
CA TRP A 92 4.16 7.25 -7.45
C TRP A 92 4.48 8.02 -8.73
N GLN A 93 3.52 8.16 -9.63
CA GLN A 93 3.71 8.98 -10.83
C GLN A 93 4.00 10.44 -10.49
N PHE A 94 3.31 11.00 -9.48
CA PHE A 94 3.55 12.37 -9.03
C PHE A 94 4.98 12.54 -8.51
N VAL A 95 5.45 11.67 -7.62
CA VAL A 95 6.79 11.80 -7.05
C VAL A 95 7.88 11.60 -8.11
N LEU A 96 7.71 10.64 -9.02
CA LEU A 96 8.68 10.35 -10.08
C LEU A 96 8.83 11.50 -11.09
N CYS A 97 7.82 12.35 -11.24
CA CYS A 97 7.94 13.59 -12.01
C CYS A 97 8.68 14.72 -11.27
N GLN A 98 8.95 14.57 -9.96
CA GLN A 98 9.56 15.60 -9.11
C GLN A 98 10.96 15.20 -8.60
N VAL A 99 11.24 13.91 -8.54
CA VAL A 99 12.52 13.41 -7.98
C VAL A 99 13.68 13.74 -8.92
N PRO A 100 14.79 14.28 -8.40
CA PRO A 100 15.99 14.44 -9.19
C PRO A 100 16.61 13.09 -9.52
N ASP A 101 17.33 13.01 -10.64
CA ASP A 101 18.09 11.84 -11.09
C ASP A 101 17.24 10.62 -11.52
N VAL A 102 15.91 10.80 -11.64
CA VAL A 102 15.00 9.80 -12.20
C VAL A 102 14.12 10.44 -13.27
N GLU A 103 14.04 9.82 -14.42
CA GLU A 103 13.16 10.24 -15.52
C GLU A 103 12.04 9.23 -15.69
N LEU A 104 10.79 9.65 -15.56
CA LEU A 104 9.64 8.83 -15.88
C LEU A 104 9.42 8.83 -17.39
N LEU A 105 9.81 7.74 -18.07
CA LEU A 105 9.68 7.60 -19.52
C LEU A 105 8.23 7.34 -19.96
N ALA A 106 7.52 6.50 -19.22
CA ALA A 106 6.11 6.19 -19.45
C ALA A 106 5.43 5.70 -18.18
N ALA A 107 4.12 5.85 -18.11
CA ALA A 107 3.27 5.32 -17.06
C ALA A 107 2.01 4.70 -17.65
N ASN A 108 1.57 3.56 -17.11
CA ASN A 108 0.43 2.78 -17.58
C ASN A 108 0.49 2.54 -19.12
N LEU A 109 1.64 2.05 -19.59
CA LEU A 109 1.91 1.83 -21.01
C LEU A 109 1.24 0.54 -21.50
N PRO A 110 0.16 0.61 -22.30
CA PRO A 110 -0.55 -0.59 -22.72
C PRO A 110 0.25 -1.35 -23.80
N ILE A 111 0.44 -2.64 -23.59
CA ILE A 111 1.05 -3.55 -24.56
C ILE A 111 -0.05 -4.24 -25.33
N ARG A 112 -0.06 -4.05 -26.65
CA ARG A 112 -1.10 -4.55 -27.55
C ARG A 112 -0.53 -5.47 -28.61
N GLN A 113 -1.32 -6.49 -28.98
CA GLN A 113 -1.00 -7.40 -30.09
C GLN A 113 -2.30 -7.73 -30.84
N ALA A 114 -2.29 -7.56 -32.13
CA ALA A 114 -3.45 -7.84 -33.01
C ALA A 114 -4.79 -7.25 -32.49
N GLY A 115 -4.75 -6.01 -31.97
CA GLY A 115 -5.93 -5.32 -31.40
C GLY A 115 -6.31 -5.66 -29.98
N HIS A 116 -5.68 -6.65 -29.36
CA HIS A 116 -5.91 -7.06 -27.96
C HIS A 116 -4.86 -6.47 -27.04
N THR A 117 -5.26 -6.03 -25.83
CA THR A 117 -4.34 -5.63 -24.77
C THR A 117 -3.85 -6.87 -24.05
N LEU A 118 -2.53 -7.12 -24.09
CA LEU A 118 -1.88 -8.21 -23.35
C LEU A 118 -1.69 -7.86 -21.87
N GLY A 119 -1.52 -6.57 -21.57
CA GLY A 119 -1.30 -6.03 -20.23
C GLY A 119 -0.81 -4.59 -20.33
N GLU A 120 -0.40 -4.03 -19.19
CA GLU A 120 0.18 -2.70 -19.09
C GLU A 120 1.50 -2.77 -18.34
N LEU A 121 2.44 -1.89 -18.65
CA LEU A 121 3.61 -1.64 -17.83
C LEU A 121 3.27 -0.45 -16.94
N ASP A 122 3.24 -0.66 -15.61
CA ASP A 122 2.81 0.37 -14.66
C ASP A 122 3.70 1.61 -14.74
N LEU A 123 5.01 1.40 -14.67
CA LEU A 123 6.03 2.46 -14.79
C LEU A 123 7.20 2.01 -15.66
N LEU A 124 7.66 2.90 -16.53
CA LEU A 124 8.96 2.80 -17.19
C LEU A 124 9.77 4.02 -16.79
N LEU A 125 10.89 3.82 -16.10
CA LEU A 125 11.74 4.90 -15.61
C LEU A 125 13.21 4.69 -16.00
N ARG A 126 13.97 5.78 -16.04
CA ARG A 126 15.41 5.79 -16.24
C ARG A 126 16.08 6.47 -15.05
N ASP A 127 17.13 5.86 -14.54
CA ASP A 127 18.01 6.42 -13.53
C ASP A 127 19.49 6.10 -13.82
N VAL A 128 20.39 6.35 -12.88
CA VAL A 128 21.84 6.11 -13.07
C VAL A 128 22.18 4.62 -13.20
N GLU A 129 21.31 3.70 -12.80
CA GLU A 129 21.50 2.25 -12.92
C GLU A 129 20.95 1.70 -14.26
N GLY A 130 20.19 2.48 -15.01
CA GLY A 130 19.65 2.11 -16.31
C GLY A 130 18.17 2.35 -16.48
N VAL A 131 17.52 1.54 -17.32
CA VAL A 131 16.08 1.62 -17.58
C VAL A 131 15.35 0.48 -16.89
N HIS A 132 14.30 0.84 -16.16
CA HIS A 132 13.55 -0.09 -15.32
C HIS A 132 12.06 -0.06 -15.66
N HIS A 133 11.50 -1.24 -15.89
CA HIS A 133 10.08 -1.49 -15.79
C HIS A 133 9.75 -1.85 -14.34
N LEU A 134 8.81 -1.14 -13.74
CA LEU A 134 8.40 -1.33 -12.35
C LEU A 134 6.90 -1.58 -12.27
N GLU A 135 6.54 -2.74 -11.72
CA GLU A 135 5.16 -3.07 -11.37
C GLU A 135 4.87 -2.62 -9.93
N LEU A 136 3.80 -1.89 -9.75
CA LEU A 136 3.38 -1.37 -8.46
C LEU A 136 2.19 -2.14 -7.90
N ALA A 137 2.22 -2.43 -6.61
CA ALA A 137 1.04 -2.94 -5.94
C ALA A 137 0.96 -2.44 -4.49
N VAL A 138 -0.26 -2.16 -4.03
CA VAL A 138 -0.57 -1.97 -2.62
C VAL A 138 -1.60 -3.01 -2.22
N LYS A 139 -1.31 -3.76 -1.16
CA LYS A 139 -2.09 -4.92 -0.73
C LYS A 139 -2.32 -4.94 0.77
N PHE A 140 -3.47 -5.46 1.14
CA PHE A 140 -3.91 -5.66 2.52
C PHE A 140 -4.28 -7.13 2.64
N TYR A 141 -3.48 -7.91 3.38
CA TYR A 141 -3.72 -9.34 3.52
C TYR A 141 -3.97 -9.70 4.98
N LEU A 142 -4.95 -10.56 5.19
CA LEU A 142 -5.33 -11.12 6.48
C LEU A 142 -4.83 -12.57 6.53
N GLY A 143 -4.01 -12.89 7.53
CA GLY A 143 -3.52 -14.24 7.75
C GLY A 143 -4.64 -15.12 8.30
N LEU A 144 -4.79 -16.35 7.80
CA LEU A 144 -5.79 -17.29 8.29
C LEU A 144 -5.54 -17.64 9.76
N ASP A 145 -6.59 -17.71 10.55
CA ASP A 145 -6.54 -18.28 11.89
C ASP A 145 -6.24 -19.78 11.82
N ARG A 146 -5.52 -20.31 12.79
CA ARG A 146 -5.11 -21.72 12.87
C ARG A 146 -4.22 -22.21 11.71
N ALA A 147 -3.72 -21.32 10.87
CA ALA A 147 -2.77 -21.65 9.82
C ALA A 147 -1.33 -21.43 10.30
N GLU A 148 -0.40 -22.18 9.71
CA GLU A 148 1.03 -22.01 10.01
C GLU A 148 1.58 -20.64 9.57
N GLY A 149 0.84 -19.86 8.75
CA GLY A 149 1.14 -18.49 8.35
C GLY A 149 2.37 -18.30 7.46
N HIS A 150 3.28 -19.29 7.41
CA HIS A 150 4.49 -19.23 6.58
C HIS A 150 4.20 -19.27 5.07
N ARG A 151 3.05 -19.84 4.69
CA ARG A 151 2.66 -20.04 3.30
C ARG A 151 1.91 -18.80 2.79
N HIS A 152 2.21 -18.37 1.58
CA HIS A 152 1.56 -17.22 0.95
C HIS A 152 0.06 -17.43 0.68
N ASP A 153 -0.37 -18.69 0.43
CA ASP A 153 -1.79 -19.02 0.21
C ASP A 153 -2.65 -18.91 1.48
N HIS A 154 -2.04 -18.76 2.64
CA HIS A 154 -2.73 -18.46 3.91
C HIS A 154 -2.97 -16.96 4.14
N TRP A 155 -2.63 -16.09 3.20
CA TRP A 155 -2.80 -14.64 3.29
C TRP A 155 -3.77 -14.16 2.22
N LEU A 156 -4.99 -13.85 2.66
CA LEU A 156 -6.11 -13.46 1.80
C LEU A 156 -6.41 -11.97 1.91
N GLY A 157 -6.83 -11.37 0.80
CA GLY A 157 -7.40 -10.03 0.85
C GLY A 157 -8.69 -9.99 1.68
N PRO A 158 -9.07 -8.83 2.25
CA PRO A 158 -10.26 -8.71 3.10
C PRO A 158 -11.54 -9.26 2.44
N GLY A 159 -11.66 -9.12 1.11
CA GLY A 159 -12.80 -9.66 0.33
C GLY A 159 -12.67 -11.12 -0.08
N SER A 160 -11.71 -11.88 0.46
CA SER A 160 -11.45 -13.32 0.23
C SER A 160 -11.00 -13.72 -1.19
N LEU A 161 -11.18 -12.89 -2.21
CA LEU A 161 -10.86 -13.21 -3.61
C LEU A 161 -9.39 -13.00 -3.99
N ASP A 162 -8.73 -12.05 -3.33
CA ASP A 162 -7.30 -11.77 -3.54
C ASP A 162 -6.46 -12.65 -2.60
N ARG A 163 -5.32 -13.13 -3.07
CA ARG A 163 -4.42 -14.01 -2.32
C ARG A 163 -2.97 -13.68 -2.63
N LEU A 164 -2.10 -13.69 -1.62
CA LEU A 164 -0.70 -13.30 -1.77
C LEU A 164 0.06 -14.19 -2.77
N ASP A 165 -0.13 -15.51 -2.70
CA ASP A 165 0.51 -16.45 -3.63
C ASP A 165 0.09 -16.21 -5.09
N LEU A 166 -1.21 -15.94 -5.33
CA LEU A 166 -1.74 -15.64 -6.67
C LEU A 166 -1.18 -14.31 -7.19
N LYS A 167 -1.06 -13.29 -6.32
CA LYS A 167 -0.44 -12.01 -6.71
C LYS A 167 1.02 -12.21 -7.08
N LEU A 168 1.78 -12.97 -6.31
CA LEU A 168 3.19 -13.24 -6.60
C LEU A 168 3.38 -14.08 -7.86
N ALA A 169 2.53 -15.07 -8.07
CA ALA A 169 2.52 -15.86 -9.32
C ALA A 169 2.23 -14.96 -10.52
N HIS A 170 1.19 -14.11 -10.43
CA HIS A 170 0.84 -13.18 -11.51
C HIS A 170 1.97 -12.19 -11.83
N LEU A 171 2.64 -11.64 -10.81
CA LEU A 171 3.83 -10.80 -11.00
C LEU A 171 4.91 -11.54 -11.78
N ARG A 172 5.31 -12.73 -11.32
CA ARG A 172 6.42 -13.50 -11.88
C ARG A 172 6.14 -14.04 -13.29
N GLU A 173 4.92 -14.51 -13.53
CA GLU A 173 4.58 -15.27 -14.73
C GLU A 173 3.98 -14.40 -15.84
N ARG A 174 3.41 -13.24 -15.48
CA ARG A 174 2.68 -12.39 -16.42
C ARG A 174 3.24 -10.97 -16.50
N GLN A 175 3.31 -10.26 -15.37
CA GLN A 175 3.60 -8.85 -15.39
C GLN A 175 5.08 -8.57 -15.67
N LEU A 176 6.01 -9.16 -14.90
CA LEU A 176 7.45 -8.92 -15.10
C LEU A 176 7.98 -9.37 -16.48
N PRO A 177 7.56 -10.52 -17.04
CA PRO A 177 8.00 -10.93 -18.38
C PRO A 177 7.44 -10.06 -19.52
N LEU A 178 6.38 -9.28 -19.26
CA LEU A 178 5.67 -8.53 -20.29
C LEU A 178 6.59 -7.56 -21.05
N ALA A 179 7.52 -6.89 -20.37
CA ALA A 179 8.48 -5.98 -21.02
C ALA A 179 9.42 -6.69 -22.02
N GLY A 180 9.63 -7.99 -21.87
CA GLY A 180 10.42 -8.83 -22.80
C GLY A 180 9.62 -9.44 -23.93
N ALA A 181 8.29 -9.34 -23.93
CA ALA A 181 7.46 -9.84 -25.00
C ALA A 181 7.64 -9.04 -26.31
N GLU A 182 7.53 -9.71 -27.48
CA GLU A 182 7.79 -9.06 -28.78
C GLU A 182 7.02 -7.74 -28.99
N PRO A 183 5.70 -7.63 -28.70
CA PRO A 183 5.01 -6.36 -28.86
C PRO A 183 5.54 -5.25 -27.94
N ALA A 184 5.98 -5.61 -26.71
CA ALA A 184 6.54 -4.64 -25.76
C ALA A 184 7.94 -4.19 -26.20
N THR A 185 8.81 -5.12 -26.62
CA THR A 185 10.18 -4.78 -27.05
C THR A 185 10.19 -3.87 -28.26
N ALA A 186 9.26 -4.03 -29.21
CA ALA A 186 9.12 -3.13 -30.35
C ALA A 186 8.77 -1.70 -29.89
N LEU A 187 7.77 -1.56 -29.00
CA LEU A 187 7.37 -0.27 -28.46
C LEU A 187 8.46 0.38 -27.57
N LEU A 188 9.14 -0.43 -26.76
CA LEU A 188 10.20 0.06 -25.88
C LEU A 188 11.42 0.60 -26.64
N ARG A 189 11.74 0.06 -27.83
CA ARG A 189 12.81 0.58 -28.70
C ARG A 189 12.56 2.02 -29.16
N GLU A 190 11.31 2.48 -29.21
CA GLU A 190 10.98 3.88 -29.50
C GLU A 190 11.29 4.82 -28.34
N LEU A 191 11.31 4.30 -27.10
CA LEU A 191 11.51 5.06 -25.86
C LEU A 191 12.96 4.97 -25.35
N THR A 192 13.66 3.86 -25.64
CA THR A 192 15.03 3.62 -25.14
C THR A 192 15.79 2.63 -26.00
N CYS A 193 17.13 2.88 -26.11
CA CYS A 193 18.06 1.91 -26.70
C CYS A 193 18.72 1.01 -25.64
N GLN A 194 18.44 1.23 -24.35
CA GLN A 194 19.02 0.46 -23.26
C GLN A 194 18.19 -0.78 -22.94
N PRO A 195 18.82 -1.85 -22.38
CA PRO A 195 18.08 -2.97 -21.83
C PRO A 195 17.10 -2.51 -20.73
N VAL A 196 15.91 -3.11 -20.69
CA VAL A 196 14.91 -2.83 -19.67
C VAL A 196 14.93 -3.92 -18.60
N HIS A 197 15.12 -3.54 -17.35
CA HIS A 197 15.13 -4.44 -16.19
C HIS A 197 13.77 -4.41 -15.50
N SER A 198 13.06 -5.56 -15.46
CA SER A 198 11.76 -5.66 -14.82
C SER A 198 11.88 -5.96 -13.33
N SER A 199 11.14 -5.23 -12.52
CA SER A 199 11.06 -5.39 -11.06
C SER A 199 9.69 -4.97 -10.55
N PHE A 200 9.41 -5.19 -9.27
CA PHE A 200 8.16 -4.77 -8.63
C PHE A 200 8.39 -4.09 -7.28
N TRP A 201 7.39 -3.34 -6.85
CA TRP A 201 7.30 -2.80 -5.50
C TRP A 201 5.94 -3.14 -4.90
N LEU A 202 5.94 -3.90 -3.80
CA LEU A 202 4.74 -4.37 -3.13
C LEU A 202 4.64 -3.74 -1.74
N GLY A 203 3.88 -2.67 -1.61
CA GLY A 203 3.54 -2.03 -0.34
C GLY A 203 2.26 -2.57 0.28
N GLY A 204 2.00 -2.19 1.54
CA GLY A 204 0.74 -2.51 2.21
C GLY A 204 0.88 -2.98 3.65
N TYR A 205 -0.06 -3.80 4.10
CA TYR A 205 -0.16 -4.27 5.48
C TYR A 205 -0.47 -5.76 5.53
N LEU A 206 0.09 -6.45 6.54
CA LEU A 206 -0.30 -7.81 6.95
C LEU A 206 -1.09 -7.75 8.26
N PHE A 207 -2.26 -8.37 8.29
CA PHE A 207 -3.16 -8.39 9.45
C PHE A 207 -3.21 -9.78 10.06
N ARG A 208 -3.00 -9.88 11.35
CA ARG A 208 -3.01 -11.15 12.09
C ARG A 208 -4.35 -11.35 12.80
N PRO A 209 -4.83 -12.59 12.93
CA PRO A 209 -6.06 -12.87 13.67
C PRO A 209 -5.92 -12.49 15.14
N TRP A 210 -6.91 -11.81 15.69
CA TRP A 210 -7.00 -11.54 17.12
C TRP A 210 -7.91 -12.61 17.78
N PRO A 211 -7.60 -13.10 19.00
CA PRO A 211 -6.39 -12.83 19.79
C PRO A 211 -5.21 -13.76 19.47
N SER A 212 -5.42 -14.80 18.67
CA SER A 212 -4.50 -15.94 18.50
C SER A 212 -3.18 -15.57 17.82
N GLY A 213 -3.19 -14.54 16.93
CA GLY A 213 -2.06 -14.31 16.03
C GLY A 213 -1.88 -15.44 15.00
N CYS A 214 -0.90 -15.29 14.13
CA CYS A 214 -0.38 -16.34 13.25
C CYS A 214 1.09 -16.04 12.91
N ALA A 215 1.81 -17.04 12.41
CA ALA A 215 3.15 -16.83 11.85
C ALA A 215 3.08 -15.93 10.61
N GLN A 216 4.19 -15.32 10.25
CA GLN A 216 4.32 -14.46 9.06
C GLN A 216 4.76 -15.28 7.85
N PRO A 217 4.55 -14.78 6.60
CA PRO A 217 5.17 -15.36 5.42
C PRO A 217 6.69 -15.47 5.60
N ALA A 218 7.27 -16.57 5.10
CA ALA A 218 8.69 -16.86 5.35
C ALA A 218 9.65 -15.79 4.79
N ASP A 219 9.23 -15.10 3.71
CA ASP A 219 9.98 -14.05 3.03
C ASP A 219 9.40 -12.65 3.28
N CYS A 220 8.60 -12.45 4.35
CA CYS A 220 8.13 -11.12 4.66
C CYS A 220 9.26 -10.23 5.20
N ASN A 221 9.19 -8.95 4.86
CA ASN A 221 10.08 -7.96 5.45
C ASN A 221 9.83 -7.87 6.97
N PRO A 222 10.83 -8.04 7.82
CA PRO A 222 10.65 -7.94 9.27
C PRO A 222 10.05 -6.60 9.74
N GLN A 223 10.24 -5.54 8.97
CA GLN A 223 9.72 -4.20 9.25
C GLN A 223 8.38 -3.91 8.56
N HIS A 224 7.75 -4.90 7.89
CA HIS A 224 6.47 -4.68 7.22
C HIS A 224 5.41 -4.10 8.16
N LEU A 225 4.54 -3.28 7.60
CA LEU A 225 3.43 -2.71 8.35
C LEU A 225 2.38 -3.79 8.66
N HIS A 226 1.81 -3.73 9.86
CA HIS A 226 0.89 -4.76 10.32
C HIS A 226 -0.31 -4.17 11.06
N GLY A 227 -1.35 -4.99 11.18
CA GLY A 227 -2.53 -4.73 11.98
C GLY A 227 -3.11 -6.04 12.51
N ARG A 228 -4.31 -5.96 13.03
CA ARG A 228 -5.08 -7.13 13.48
C ARG A 228 -6.36 -7.28 12.67
N TRP A 229 -6.96 -8.44 12.70
CA TRP A 229 -8.32 -8.64 12.22
C TRP A 229 -9.10 -9.53 13.18
N LEU A 230 -10.42 -9.36 13.22
CA LEU A 230 -11.31 -10.19 14.01
C LEU A 230 -12.67 -10.33 13.32
N ARG A 231 -13.40 -11.37 13.70
CA ARG A 231 -14.80 -11.55 13.28
C ARG A 231 -15.74 -10.66 14.09
N GLN A 232 -16.88 -10.32 13.51
CA GLN A 232 -17.84 -9.44 14.16
C GLN A 232 -18.29 -9.96 15.53
N ALA A 233 -18.50 -11.25 15.67
CA ALA A 233 -18.85 -11.88 16.94
C ALA A 233 -17.79 -11.72 18.05
N GLN A 234 -16.52 -11.49 17.71
CA GLN A 234 -15.43 -11.30 18.67
C GLN A 234 -15.32 -9.85 19.17
N TRP A 235 -16.06 -8.91 18.56
CA TRP A 235 -15.96 -7.48 18.91
C TRP A 235 -16.24 -7.18 20.39
N PRO A 236 -17.29 -7.76 21.05
CA PRO A 236 -17.52 -7.52 22.48
C PRO A 236 -16.35 -7.95 23.36
N GLU A 237 -15.68 -9.04 23.01
CA GLU A 237 -14.52 -9.54 23.76
C GLU A 237 -13.32 -8.56 23.63
N LEU A 238 -13.07 -8.02 22.45
CA LEU A 238 -12.04 -6.99 22.23
C LEU A 238 -12.34 -5.76 23.09
N LEU A 239 -13.56 -5.24 23.09
CA LEU A 239 -13.94 -4.09 23.91
C LEU A 239 -13.78 -4.36 25.42
N HIS A 240 -14.10 -5.58 25.85
CA HIS A 240 -13.92 -5.95 27.27
C HIS A 240 -12.43 -5.99 27.66
N SER A 241 -11.56 -6.45 26.75
CA SER A 241 -10.11 -6.48 26.99
C SER A 241 -9.44 -5.10 26.90
N GLN A 242 -10.06 -4.15 26.22
CA GLN A 242 -9.55 -2.78 25.99
C GLN A 242 -10.63 -1.73 26.27
N PRO A 243 -11.04 -1.57 27.55
CA PRO A 243 -12.06 -0.57 27.90
C PRO A 243 -11.55 0.86 27.63
N ALA A 244 -12.49 1.75 27.35
CA ALA A 244 -12.23 3.18 27.11
C ALA A 244 -11.35 3.49 25.89
N THR A 245 -11.37 2.63 24.86
CA THR A 245 -10.66 2.88 23.61
C THR A 245 -11.55 3.58 22.58
N GLN A 246 -10.96 4.51 21.87
CA GLN A 246 -11.65 5.27 20.80
C GLN A 246 -11.46 4.58 19.46
N TRP A 247 -12.52 3.98 18.95
CA TRP A 247 -12.53 3.32 17.64
C TRP A 247 -13.37 4.08 16.63
N GLN A 248 -12.92 4.08 15.37
CA GLN A 248 -13.64 4.71 14.27
C GLN A 248 -13.38 3.96 12.95
N PRO A 249 -14.41 3.79 12.08
CA PRO A 249 -14.21 3.20 10.77
C PRO A 249 -13.43 4.15 9.86
N LEU A 250 -12.56 3.59 9.03
CA LEU A 250 -11.77 4.33 8.07
C LEU A 250 -12.27 4.07 6.64
N ALA A 251 -12.60 5.13 5.93
CA ALA A 251 -12.99 5.03 4.52
C ALA A 251 -11.86 4.44 3.67
N ARG A 252 -12.21 3.62 2.67
CA ARG A 252 -11.22 2.88 1.86
C ARG A 252 -10.16 3.77 1.20
N GLN A 253 -10.52 4.97 0.82
CA GLN A 253 -9.61 5.94 0.22
C GLN A 253 -8.51 6.43 1.19
N ARG A 254 -8.69 6.21 2.49
CA ARG A 254 -7.77 6.63 3.56
C ARG A 254 -7.02 5.46 4.21
N TRP A 255 -6.91 4.32 3.53
CA TRP A 255 -6.29 3.12 4.09
C TRP A 255 -4.76 3.12 4.04
N LEU A 256 -4.13 4.02 3.29
CA LEU A 256 -2.68 4.03 3.12
C LEU A 256 -1.98 4.49 4.41
N ALA A 257 -1.89 5.78 4.62
CA ALA A 257 -1.20 6.36 5.80
C ALA A 257 -1.98 6.11 7.11
N PRO A 258 -1.29 6.12 8.26
CA PRO A 258 -1.95 6.11 9.56
C PRO A 258 -2.94 7.25 9.69
N ALA A 259 -4.10 7.03 10.28
CA ALA A 259 -5.15 8.05 10.40
C ALA A 259 -4.74 9.18 11.34
N ARG A 260 -5.06 10.41 10.94
CA ARG A 260 -5.05 11.62 11.77
C ARG A 260 -6.40 12.30 11.60
N ILE A 261 -7.10 12.55 12.69
CA ILE A 261 -8.49 12.98 12.71
C ILE A 261 -8.60 14.21 13.62
N ASP A 262 -9.21 15.27 13.11
CA ASP A 262 -9.48 16.46 13.91
C ASP A 262 -10.54 16.17 14.98
N ALA A 263 -10.44 16.82 16.14
CA ALA A 263 -11.33 16.57 17.27
C ALA A 263 -12.83 16.74 16.89
N GLY A 264 -13.15 17.65 15.97
CA GLY A 264 -14.51 17.83 15.48
C GLY A 264 -15.05 16.73 14.56
N GLN A 265 -14.19 15.81 14.10
CA GLN A 265 -14.55 14.66 13.25
C GLN A 265 -14.52 13.33 14.02
N LEU A 266 -14.20 13.39 15.30
CA LEU A 266 -14.14 12.22 16.16
C LEU A 266 -15.56 11.69 16.42
N TRP A 267 -15.73 10.39 16.23
CA TRP A 267 -16.99 9.74 16.56
C TRP A 267 -17.17 9.58 18.07
N THR A 268 -18.37 9.77 18.55
CA THR A 268 -18.71 9.38 19.91
C THR A 268 -18.85 7.85 20.02
N ALA A 269 -18.80 7.32 21.23
CA ALA A 269 -19.09 5.90 21.46
C ALA A 269 -20.50 5.50 20.97
N ALA A 270 -21.47 6.42 21.05
CA ALA A 270 -22.83 6.22 20.54
C ALA A 270 -22.88 6.15 19.01
N ASP A 271 -22.13 7.04 18.31
CA ASP A 271 -22.03 7.01 16.85
C ASP A 271 -21.42 5.70 16.38
N PHE A 272 -20.36 5.26 17.03
CA PHE A 272 -19.70 4.00 16.70
C PHE A 272 -20.62 2.80 16.95
N ALA A 273 -21.32 2.75 18.08
CA ALA A 273 -22.25 1.68 18.40
C ALA A 273 -23.40 1.63 17.40
N ALA A 274 -23.99 2.78 17.03
CA ALA A 274 -25.03 2.87 16.02
C ALA A 274 -24.53 2.40 14.64
N TRP A 275 -23.33 2.79 14.26
CA TRP A 275 -22.71 2.33 13.02
C TRP A 275 -22.48 0.81 13.04
N LEU A 276 -21.91 0.27 14.11
CA LEU A 276 -21.61 -1.16 14.23
C LEU A 276 -22.87 -2.03 14.12
N ALA A 277 -23.97 -1.61 14.75
CA ALA A 277 -25.25 -2.31 14.69
C ALA A 277 -25.84 -2.37 13.26
N ASN A 278 -25.49 -1.40 12.41
CA ASN A 278 -26.02 -1.29 11.05
C ASN A 278 -24.94 -1.56 9.97
N ALA A 279 -23.70 -1.86 10.37
CA ALA A 279 -22.62 -2.03 9.41
C ALA A 279 -22.82 -3.30 8.58
N PRO A 280 -22.77 -3.22 7.23
CA PRO A 280 -22.89 -4.38 6.36
C PRO A 280 -21.57 -5.20 6.33
N VAL A 281 -21.10 -5.63 7.50
CA VAL A 281 -19.81 -6.37 7.63
C VAL A 281 -19.89 -7.71 6.91
N ALA A 282 -21.08 -8.31 6.85
CA ALA A 282 -21.32 -9.56 6.12
C ALA A 282 -20.94 -9.47 4.63
N THR A 283 -21.07 -8.29 4.02
CA THR A 283 -20.81 -8.09 2.59
C THR A 283 -19.51 -7.33 2.31
N GLN A 284 -19.03 -6.55 3.27
CA GLN A 284 -17.85 -5.69 3.10
C GLN A 284 -17.02 -5.60 4.38
N PRO A 285 -15.80 -6.14 4.40
CA PRO A 285 -14.85 -5.94 5.49
C PRO A 285 -14.61 -4.45 5.76
N ARG A 286 -14.49 -4.10 7.04
CA ARG A 286 -14.32 -2.72 7.50
C ARG A 286 -12.98 -2.55 8.19
N LEU A 287 -12.21 -1.55 7.74
CA LEU A 287 -11.02 -1.14 8.46
C LEU A 287 -11.43 -0.17 9.56
N LEU A 288 -11.06 -0.49 10.78
CA LEU A 288 -11.23 0.33 11.98
C LEU A 288 -9.85 0.82 12.42
N VAL A 289 -9.81 2.00 13.02
CA VAL A 289 -8.62 2.54 13.65
C VAL A 289 -8.90 2.87 15.11
N ARG A 290 -7.97 2.49 15.99
CA ARG A 290 -7.94 2.94 17.37
C ARG A 290 -7.14 4.23 17.43
N LEU A 291 -7.74 5.23 18.03
CA LEU A 291 -7.22 6.59 18.08
C LEU A 291 -6.83 6.98 19.50
N GLU A 292 -5.77 7.73 19.63
CA GLU A 292 -5.35 8.40 20.86
C GLU A 292 -5.14 9.88 20.62
N ALA A 293 -5.39 10.69 21.65
CA ALA A 293 -5.19 12.14 21.56
C ALA A 293 -3.71 12.49 21.44
N ASP A 294 -3.39 13.35 20.50
CA ASP A 294 -2.07 13.92 20.27
C ASP A 294 -2.20 15.42 20.00
N ALA A 295 -1.81 16.24 20.96
CA ALA A 295 -1.92 17.71 20.92
C ALA A 295 -3.32 18.17 20.43
N ASN A 296 -3.45 18.53 19.15
CA ASN A 296 -4.68 19.10 18.58
C ASN A 296 -5.44 18.11 17.66
N ALA A 297 -5.05 16.84 17.65
CA ALA A 297 -5.66 15.83 16.80
C ALA A 297 -5.74 14.46 17.49
N TRP A 298 -6.39 13.51 16.84
CA TRP A 298 -6.42 12.12 17.23
C TRP A 298 -5.65 11.29 16.21
N VAL A 299 -4.66 10.53 16.66
CA VAL A 299 -3.75 9.78 15.79
C VAL A 299 -3.95 8.28 15.96
N GLU A 300 -3.80 7.58 14.86
CA GLU A 300 -3.91 6.12 14.83
C GLU A 300 -2.79 5.46 15.63
N GLN A 301 -3.17 4.59 16.56
CA GLN A 301 -2.26 3.71 17.30
C GLN A 301 -2.34 2.28 16.80
N GLU A 302 -3.47 1.92 16.21
CA GLU A 302 -3.72 0.56 15.75
C GLU A 302 -4.76 0.56 14.65
N ARG A 303 -4.61 -0.37 13.70
CA ARG A 303 -5.62 -0.66 12.68
C ARG A 303 -6.07 -2.11 12.76
N LEU A 304 -7.36 -2.30 12.47
CA LEU A 304 -8.01 -3.59 12.61
C LEU A 304 -9.05 -3.79 11.51
N PHE A 305 -9.01 -4.94 10.83
CA PHE A 305 -10.13 -5.34 9.99
C PHE A 305 -11.20 -6.06 10.80
N LEU A 306 -12.42 -5.55 10.69
CA LEU A 306 -13.62 -6.24 11.12
C LEU A 306 -14.20 -6.97 9.92
N VAL A 307 -14.32 -8.30 10.02
CA VAL A 307 -14.85 -9.17 8.97
C VAL A 307 -16.11 -9.91 9.42
N SER A 308 -16.85 -10.50 8.48
CA SER A 308 -18.00 -11.35 8.81
C SER A 308 -17.57 -12.59 9.59
N ASP A 309 -18.52 -13.20 10.30
CA ASP A 309 -18.26 -14.42 11.07
C ASP A 309 -17.93 -15.61 10.16
N ASP A 310 -18.37 -15.56 8.90
CA ASP A 310 -18.09 -16.58 7.86
C ASP A 310 -16.79 -16.32 7.08
N TRP A 311 -16.03 -15.26 7.42
CA TRP A 311 -14.77 -15.00 6.73
C TRP A 311 -13.72 -16.08 6.99
N PRO A 312 -12.95 -16.55 6.01
CA PRO A 312 -12.98 -16.14 4.60
C PRO A 312 -14.15 -16.80 3.86
N ASN A 313 -14.90 -16.01 3.12
CA ASN A 313 -15.95 -16.53 2.26
C ASN A 313 -15.31 -16.94 0.93
N LEU A 314 -14.85 -18.17 0.87
CA LEU A 314 -14.35 -18.80 -0.35
C LEU A 314 -15.58 -19.33 -1.10
N ALA A 315 -16.21 -18.48 -1.91
CA ALA A 315 -17.27 -18.93 -2.81
C ALA A 315 -16.78 -20.13 -3.62
N HIS A 316 -17.49 -21.23 -3.52
CA HIS A 316 -17.25 -22.49 -4.24
C HIS A 316 -17.44 -22.34 -5.74
#